data_77f76c47677160580d67e4f838737404
#
_entry.id   77f76c47677160580d67e4f838737404
#
_cell.length_a   1.000
_cell.length_b   1.000
_cell.length_c   1.000
_cell.angle_alpha   90.00
_cell.angle_beta   90.00
_cell.angle_gamma   90.00
#
_symmetry.space_group_name_H-M   'P 1'
#
loop_
_entity.id
_entity.type
_entity.pdbx_description
1 polymer ?
#
loop_
_entity_poly.entity_id
_entity_poly.type
_entity_poly.pdbx_seq_one_letter_code
_entity_poly.pdbx_strand_id
1 'polypeptide(L)'
;MVEPNTRLEEPIVATQSAASLVNLRDLGGMPTTDGTTTAHGVLYRSDAPYPRDETPSTVPVWPPAAVLDLRAQVERDDVGHEWDQGSKLYHWPLYDRAAPISRDAPNLVDLYRNILEAVPHRVAAVVDVAATAEAPLLVHCAAGKDRTGITVAALLLAADVQPDAVMDDYLATAANMTALRNRWEAKGRNITVAEAWLLTPQDAIEFVLDEFLSWRGGPIGWLTDHGARPAAIDAWRSQIRPS
;
A
#
# COMPACT_ATOMS: atom_id res chain seq x y z
N MET A 1 31.07 -20.81 -45.40
CA MET A 1 31.09 -20.14 -44.07
C MET A 1 29.66 -19.67 -43.83
N VAL A 2 28.96 -20.31 -42.93
CA VAL A 2 27.58 -19.95 -42.50
C VAL A 2 27.71 -19.35 -41.14
N GLU A 3 27.33 -18.07 -40.99
CA GLU A 3 27.34 -17.39 -39.71
C GLU A 3 26.22 -17.93 -38.82
N PRO A 4 26.43 -18.14 -37.51
CA PRO A 4 25.39 -18.56 -36.60
C PRO A 4 24.49 -17.37 -36.25
N ASN A 5 23.20 -17.51 -36.54
CA ASN A 5 22.13 -16.59 -36.19
C ASN A 5 21.87 -16.64 -34.67
N THR A 6 22.47 -15.71 -33.93
CA THR A 6 22.22 -15.57 -32.48
C THR A 6 20.88 -14.85 -32.30
N ARG A 7 19.79 -15.59 -32.13
CA ARG A 7 18.56 -15.03 -31.59
C ARG A 7 18.82 -14.59 -30.17
N LEU A 8 18.73 -13.31 -29.92
CA LEU A 8 18.59 -12.74 -28.57
C LEU A 8 17.23 -13.19 -28.03
N GLU A 9 17.24 -14.05 -27.04
CA GLU A 9 16.03 -14.41 -26.28
C GLU A 9 15.61 -13.14 -25.51
N GLU A 10 14.47 -12.57 -25.89
CA GLU A 10 13.83 -11.53 -25.10
C GLU A 10 13.48 -12.09 -23.71
N PRO A 11 13.69 -11.33 -22.60
CA PRO A 11 13.32 -11.80 -21.29
C PRO A 11 11.82 -12.05 -21.26
N ILE A 12 11.42 -13.27 -20.91
CA ILE A 12 10.04 -13.64 -20.63
C ILE A 12 9.60 -12.83 -19.42
N VAL A 13 8.94 -11.70 -19.65
CA VAL A 13 8.18 -11.01 -18.61
C VAL A 13 7.07 -11.96 -18.22
N ALA A 14 7.18 -12.57 -17.06
CA ALA A 14 6.14 -13.43 -16.52
C ALA A 14 4.85 -12.58 -16.45
N THR A 15 3.89 -12.87 -17.32
CA THR A 15 2.56 -12.27 -17.31
C THR A 15 1.90 -12.68 -16.00
N GLN A 16 1.83 -11.76 -15.03
CA GLN A 16 1.10 -11.99 -13.80
C GLN A 16 -0.35 -12.34 -14.15
N SER A 17 -0.80 -13.47 -13.63
CA SER A 17 -2.16 -13.97 -13.88
C SER A 17 -3.18 -12.97 -13.33
N ALA A 18 -4.23 -12.66 -14.11
CA ALA A 18 -5.37 -11.87 -13.63
C ALA A 18 -6.13 -12.56 -12.46
N ALA A 19 -5.77 -13.81 -12.17
CA ALA A 19 -6.33 -14.62 -11.09
C ALA A 19 -5.64 -14.39 -9.72
N SER A 20 -4.60 -13.58 -9.63
CA SER A 20 -3.89 -13.31 -8.37
C SER A 20 -3.69 -11.81 -8.11
N LEU A 21 -3.31 -11.46 -6.87
CA LEU A 21 -2.94 -10.09 -6.51
C LEU A 21 -1.72 -9.65 -7.32
N VAL A 22 -1.81 -8.50 -7.95
CA VAL A 22 -0.77 -8.00 -8.87
C VAL A 22 0.12 -6.93 -8.26
N ASN A 23 -0.37 -6.24 -7.21
CA ASN A 23 0.40 -5.21 -6.50
C ASN A 23 0.88 -5.67 -5.11
N LEU A 24 0.83 -6.99 -4.86
CA LEU A 24 1.26 -7.59 -3.59
C LEU A 24 2.78 -7.64 -3.51
N ARG A 25 3.32 -7.12 -2.40
CA ARG A 25 4.74 -7.22 -2.03
C ARG A 25 4.97 -7.12 -0.54
N ASP A 26 6.08 -7.72 -0.10
CA ASP A 26 6.66 -7.59 1.23
C ASP A 26 7.50 -6.30 1.30
N LEU A 27 7.36 -5.55 2.37
CA LEU A 27 8.10 -4.31 2.63
C LEU A 27 9.30 -4.54 3.58
N GLY A 28 9.79 -5.78 3.62
CA GLY A 28 11.05 -6.12 4.26
C GLY A 28 12.27 -5.72 3.43
N GLY A 29 13.40 -5.49 4.10
CA GLY A 29 14.66 -5.09 3.48
C GLY A 29 14.76 -3.61 3.12
N MET A 30 13.79 -2.77 3.48
CA MET A 30 13.83 -1.34 3.21
C MET A 30 14.82 -0.64 4.14
N PRO A 31 15.72 0.23 3.63
CA PRO A 31 16.76 0.89 4.44
C PRO A 31 16.15 1.90 5.40
N THR A 32 16.67 1.92 6.62
CA THR A 32 16.33 2.89 7.66
C THR A 32 17.42 3.94 7.83
N THR A 33 17.12 5.03 8.50
CA THR A 33 18.03 6.17 8.67
C THR A 33 19.25 5.84 9.54
N ASP A 34 19.19 4.81 10.37
CA ASP A 34 20.29 4.32 11.20
C ASP A 34 21.14 3.21 10.52
N GLY A 35 20.84 2.89 9.25
CA GLY A 35 21.58 1.90 8.46
C GLY A 35 21.13 0.45 8.65
N THR A 36 20.07 0.20 9.42
CA THR A 36 19.40 -1.10 9.47
C THR A 36 18.36 -1.25 8.36
N THR A 37 17.60 -2.34 8.35
CA THR A 37 16.52 -2.55 7.38
C THR A 37 15.26 -3.05 8.08
N THR A 38 14.11 -2.90 7.43
CA THR A 38 12.86 -3.52 7.87
C THR A 38 12.91 -5.04 7.75
N ALA A 39 12.21 -5.74 8.64
CA ALA A 39 12.12 -7.19 8.61
C ALA A 39 11.17 -7.68 7.53
N HIS A 40 11.53 -8.77 6.85
CA HIS A 40 10.64 -9.49 5.95
C HIS A 40 9.51 -10.19 6.72
N GLY A 41 8.36 -10.33 6.05
CA GLY A 41 7.22 -11.03 6.63
C GLY A 41 6.47 -10.25 7.71
N VAL A 42 6.68 -8.95 7.85
CA VAL A 42 6.01 -8.11 8.84
C VAL A 42 4.94 -7.22 8.23
N LEU A 43 5.27 -6.49 7.17
CA LEU A 43 4.35 -5.58 6.50
C LEU A 43 4.25 -5.91 5.02
N TYR A 44 3.03 -6.15 4.55
CA TYR A 44 2.70 -6.32 3.13
C TYR A 44 1.79 -5.21 2.66
N ARG A 45 1.86 -4.91 1.37
CA ARG A 45 0.85 -4.07 0.70
C ARG A 45 0.34 -4.74 -0.56
N SER A 46 -0.92 -4.44 -0.96
CA SER A 46 -1.54 -5.04 -2.15
C SER A 46 -2.71 -4.21 -2.70
N ASP A 47 -3.17 -4.62 -3.88
CA ASP A 47 -4.52 -4.39 -4.38
C ASP A 47 -5.53 -5.26 -3.61
N ALA A 48 -6.83 -5.02 -3.84
CA ALA A 48 -7.89 -5.77 -3.18
C ALA A 48 -7.95 -7.23 -3.67
N PRO A 49 -8.10 -8.21 -2.76
CA PRO A 49 -8.40 -9.57 -3.15
C PRO A 49 -9.83 -9.70 -3.69
N TYR A 50 -10.03 -10.66 -4.58
CA TYR A 50 -11.32 -11.08 -5.09
C TYR A 50 -11.61 -12.53 -4.69
N PRO A 51 -12.90 -12.94 -4.63
CA PRO A 51 -13.25 -14.34 -4.46
C PRO A 51 -12.58 -15.21 -5.51
N ARG A 52 -12.04 -16.35 -5.09
CA ARG A 52 -11.34 -17.33 -5.93
C ARG A 52 -10.02 -16.84 -6.53
N ASP A 53 -9.39 -15.86 -5.92
CA ASP A 53 -8.00 -15.54 -6.26
C ASP A 53 -7.10 -16.72 -5.89
N GLU A 54 -6.08 -16.92 -6.73
CA GLU A 54 -5.04 -17.91 -6.46
C GLU A 54 -4.19 -17.47 -5.27
N THR A 55 -3.69 -18.44 -4.49
CA THR A 55 -2.75 -18.16 -3.42
C THR A 55 -1.48 -17.53 -3.99
N PRO A 56 -1.09 -16.33 -3.53
CA PRO A 56 0.12 -15.67 -4.01
C PRO A 56 1.38 -16.47 -3.66
N SER A 57 2.37 -16.46 -4.57
CA SER A 57 3.70 -17.00 -4.33
C SER A 57 4.77 -15.93 -4.13
N THR A 58 4.39 -14.64 -4.18
CA THR A 58 5.30 -13.49 -4.10
C THR A 58 5.68 -13.11 -2.67
N VAL A 59 4.98 -13.65 -1.68
CA VAL A 59 5.24 -13.44 -0.25
C VAL A 59 5.39 -14.77 0.47
N PRO A 60 6.23 -14.86 1.53
CA PRO A 60 6.54 -16.12 2.18
C PRO A 60 5.40 -16.71 3.03
N VAL A 61 4.51 -15.86 3.52
CA VAL A 61 3.39 -16.25 4.40
C VAL A 61 2.08 -15.76 3.82
N TRP A 62 1.16 -16.70 3.54
CA TRP A 62 -0.20 -16.41 3.09
C TRP A 62 -1.18 -17.49 3.61
N PRO A 63 -2.37 -17.14 4.10
CA PRO A 63 -2.87 -15.78 4.24
C PRO A 63 -2.12 -14.95 5.29
N PRO A 64 -2.21 -13.59 5.25
CA PRO A 64 -1.61 -12.74 6.27
C PRO A 64 -2.34 -12.94 7.60
N ALA A 65 -1.63 -12.81 8.74
CA ALA A 65 -2.26 -12.93 10.06
C ALA A 65 -3.23 -11.78 10.37
N ALA A 66 -2.95 -10.60 9.80
CA ALA A 66 -3.79 -9.42 9.94
C ALA A 66 -3.97 -8.69 8.62
N VAL A 67 -5.13 -8.05 8.44
CA VAL A 67 -5.48 -7.28 7.24
C VAL A 67 -6.04 -5.93 7.65
N LEU A 68 -5.46 -4.86 7.14
CA LEU A 68 -5.96 -3.50 7.24
C LEU A 68 -6.61 -3.10 5.90
N ASP A 69 -7.93 -3.19 5.85
CA ASP A 69 -8.73 -2.86 4.66
C ASP A 69 -9.18 -1.40 4.72
N LEU A 70 -8.61 -0.58 3.83
CA LEU A 70 -8.83 0.86 3.77
C LEU A 70 -10.04 1.26 2.90
N ARG A 71 -10.77 0.29 2.36
CA ARG A 71 -11.92 0.54 1.48
C ARG A 71 -13.15 0.96 2.28
N ALA A 72 -13.99 1.79 1.66
CA ALA A 72 -15.32 2.04 2.16
C ALA A 72 -16.17 0.75 2.18
N GLN A 73 -17.20 0.67 3.03
CA GLN A 73 -18.06 -0.50 3.12
C GLN A 73 -18.67 -0.87 1.76
N VAL A 74 -19.14 0.11 1.01
CA VAL A 74 -19.72 -0.10 -0.34
C VAL A 74 -18.75 -0.77 -1.31
N GLU A 75 -17.44 -0.45 -1.24
CA GLU A 75 -16.42 -1.08 -2.09
C GLU A 75 -16.16 -2.54 -1.69
N ARG A 76 -16.30 -2.84 -0.40
CA ARG A 76 -16.16 -4.22 0.11
C ARG A 76 -17.34 -5.09 -0.29
N ASP A 77 -18.55 -4.58 -0.11
CA ASP A 77 -19.78 -5.29 -0.45
C ASP A 77 -19.86 -5.64 -1.94
N ASP A 78 -19.36 -4.74 -2.79
CA ASP A 78 -19.29 -4.90 -4.23
C ASP A 78 -18.28 -5.99 -4.68
N VAL A 79 -17.25 -6.25 -3.89
CA VAL A 79 -16.23 -7.28 -4.18
C VAL A 79 -16.59 -8.64 -3.57
N GLY A 80 -17.18 -8.65 -2.37
CA GLY A 80 -17.65 -9.87 -1.71
C GLY A 80 -16.54 -10.86 -1.31
N HIS A 81 -15.28 -10.41 -1.15
CA HIS A 81 -14.21 -11.26 -0.62
C HIS A 81 -14.28 -11.34 0.89
N GLU A 82 -14.22 -12.56 1.41
CA GLU A 82 -14.10 -12.85 2.83
C GLU A 82 -12.72 -13.43 3.13
N TRP A 83 -12.10 -12.97 4.21
CA TRP A 83 -10.83 -13.51 4.68
C TRP A 83 -11.06 -14.80 5.46
N ASP A 84 -10.16 -15.76 5.31
CA ASP A 84 -10.17 -17.01 6.05
C ASP A 84 -10.10 -16.78 7.58
N GLN A 85 -10.56 -17.75 8.37
CA GLN A 85 -10.61 -17.63 9.84
C GLN A 85 -9.24 -17.38 10.51
N GLY A 86 -8.13 -17.57 9.78
CA GLY A 86 -6.78 -17.29 10.26
C GLY A 86 -6.36 -15.81 10.18
N SER A 87 -7.12 -14.96 9.47
CA SER A 87 -6.75 -13.56 9.26
C SER A 87 -7.65 -12.64 10.09
N LYS A 88 -7.06 -11.82 10.94
CA LYS A 88 -7.79 -10.79 11.68
C LYS A 88 -8.03 -9.56 10.82
N LEU A 89 -9.28 -9.26 10.49
CA LEU A 89 -9.64 -8.12 9.67
C LEU A 89 -9.84 -6.87 10.51
N TYR A 90 -9.12 -5.80 10.17
CA TYR A 90 -9.32 -4.44 10.62
C TYR A 90 -9.93 -3.64 9.46
N HIS A 91 -11.24 -3.38 9.52
CA HIS A 91 -11.88 -2.50 8.55
C HIS A 91 -11.67 -1.05 8.97
N TRP A 92 -10.87 -0.32 8.17
CA TRP A 92 -10.39 1.02 8.50
C TRP A 92 -10.52 1.97 7.31
N PRO A 93 -11.74 2.32 6.89
CA PRO A 93 -11.93 3.19 5.72
C PRO A 93 -11.33 4.57 5.97
N LEU A 94 -10.48 5.04 5.06
CA LEU A 94 -10.01 6.44 5.07
C LEU A 94 -11.08 7.40 4.53
N TYR A 95 -12.05 6.89 3.78
CA TYR A 95 -13.23 7.62 3.32
C TYR A 95 -14.49 6.79 3.57
N ASP A 96 -15.60 7.47 3.85
CA ASP A 96 -16.89 6.82 4.03
C ASP A 96 -17.60 6.50 2.69
N ARG A 97 -17.06 6.98 1.57
CA ARG A 97 -17.53 6.72 0.20
C ARG A 97 -16.47 5.99 -0.58
N ALA A 98 -16.89 5.31 -1.66
CA ALA A 98 -15.95 4.87 -2.69
C ALA A 98 -15.09 6.07 -3.10
N ALA A 99 -13.76 5.85 -3.24
CA ALA A 99 -12.78 6.94 -3.37
C ALA A 99 -13.31 8.09 -4.25
N PRO A 100 -13.22 9.34 -3.81
CA PRO A 100 -13.66 10.47 -4.59
C PRO A 100 -12.86 10.55 -5.88
N ILE A 101 -13.48 10.09 -6.95
CA ILE A 101 -12.90 10.16 -8.27
C ILE A 101 -13.30 11.51 -8.84
N SER A 102 -12.35 12.38 -9.12
CA SER A 102 -12.47 13.59 -9.94
C SER A 102 -13.49 14.66 -9.52
N ARG A 103 -14.45 14.41 -8.65
CA ARG A 103 -15.43 15.42 -8.23
C ARG A 103 -14.91 16.32 -7.11
N ASP A 104 -14.05 15.79 -6.25
CA ASP A 104 -13.60 16.46 -5.03
C ASP A 104 -12.10 16.86 -5.10
N ALA A 105 -11.37 16.41 -6.14
CA ALA A 105 -9.98 16.77 -6.38
C ALA A 105 -9.68 16.80 -7.89
N PRO A 106 -8.98 17.80 -8.41
CA PRO A 106 -8.63 17.91 -9.83
C PRO A 106 -7.46 16.98 -10.23
N ASN A 107 -6.63 16.55 -9.29
CA ASN A 107 -5.46 15.69 -9.49
C ASN A 107 -5.15 14.86 -8.23
N LEU A 108 -4.13 13.99 -8.31
CA LEU A 108 -3.75 13.10 -7.21
C LEU A 108 -3.10 13.83 -6.03
N VAL A 109 -2.38 14.90 -6.24
CA VAL A 109 -1.81 15.73 -5.15
C VAL A 109 -2.93 16.31 -4.30
N ASP A 110 -3.94 16.91 -4.94
CA ASP A 110 -5.10 17.45 -4.22
C ASP A 110 -5.94 16.36 -3.55
N LEU A 111 -6.04 15.18 -4.15
CA LEU A 111 -6.67 14.03 -3.50
C LEU A 111 -5.94 13.65 -2.20
N TYR A 112 -4.61 13.56 -2.23
CA TYR A 112 -3.81 13.19 -1.06
C TYR A 112 -3.85 14.29 0.01
N ARG A 113 -3.83 15.55 -0.40
CA ARG A 113 -4.06 16.69 0.50
C ARG A 113 -5.41 16.57 1.21
N ASN A 114 -6.48 16.35 0.45
CA ASN A 114 -7.82 16.18 1.01
C ASN A 114 -7.90 15.03 2.01
N ILE A 115 -7.15 13.92 1.79
CA ILE A 115 -7.09 12.82 2.76
C ILE A 115 -6.42 13.29 4.05
N LEU A 116 -5.23 13.86 3.94
CA LEU A 116 -4.44 14.27 5.11
C LEU A 116 -5.11 15.39 5.92
N GLU A 117 -5.85 16.28 5.26
CA GLU A 117 -6.60 17.35 5.92
C GLU A 117 -7.92 16.88 6.54
N ALA A 118 -8.67 16.02 5.83
CA ALA A 118 -10.00 15.61 6.28
C ALA A 118 -10.00 14.53 7.36
N VAL A 119 -9.04 13.60 7.31
CA VAL A 119 -9.01 12.43 8.20
C VAL A 119 -7.59 12.13 8.76
N PRO A 120 -6.81 13.15 9.18
CA PRO A 120 -5.46 12.94 9.67
C PRO A 120 -5.40 11.96 10.84
N HIS A 121 -6.41 12.00 11.73
CA HIS A 121 -6.52 11.09 12.86
C HIS A 121 -6.70 9.62 12.43
N ARG A 122 -7.37 9.34 11.30
CA ARG A 122 -7.49 7.97 10.76
C ARG A 122 -6.16 7.49 10.19
N VAL A 123 -5.41 8.37 9.54
CA VAL A 123 -4.07 8.06 9.03
C VAL A 123 -3.10 7.82 10.19
N ALA A 124 -3.12 8.66 11.22
CA ALA A 124 -2.26 8.49 12.39
C ALA A 124 -2.55 7.20 13.17
N ALA A 125 -3.81 6.87 13.37
CA ALA A 125 -4.22 5.70 14.15
C ALA A 125 -3.89 4.35 13.50
N VAL A 126 -3.46 4.31 12.22
CA VAL A 126 -3.00 3.05 11.60
C VAL A 126 -1.77 2.47 12.30
N VAL A 127 -0.95 3.31 12.94
CA VAL A 127 0.20 2.88 13.74
C VAL A 127 -0.25 2.09 14.97
N ASP A 128 -1.35 2.51 15.61
CA ASP A 128 -1.93 1.79 16.75
C ASP A 128 -2.45 0.40 16.36
N VAL A 129 -3.02 0.29 15.15
CA VAL A 129 -3.44 -1.00 14.58
C VAL A 129 -2.21 -1.86 14.29
N ALA A 130 -1.20 -1.32 13.60
CA ALA A 130 0.00 -2.05 13.23
C ALA A 130 0.77 -2.55 14.45
N ALA A 131 0.88 -1.73 15.51
CA ALA A 131 1.56 -2.09 16.75
C ALA A 131 0.93 -3.28 17.51
N THR A 132 -0.35 -3.58 17.24
CA THR A 132 -1.09 -4.67 17.92
C THR A 132 -1.46 -5.82 17.00
N ALA A 133 -1.26 -5.66 15.70
CA ALA A 133 -1.53 -6.68 14.72
C ALA A 133 -0.45 -7.77 14.74
N GLU A 134 -0.86 -9.04 14.59
CA GLU A 134 0.07 -10.12 14.32
C GLU A 134 0.64 -9.98 12.90
N ALA A 135 1.93 -10.29 12.76
CA ALA A 135 2.59 -10.29 11.45
C ALA A 135 2.34 -11.61 10.68
N PRO A 136 2.23 -11.54 9.35
CA PRO A 136 2.26 -10.38 8.50
C PRO A 136 0.99 -9.53 8.56
N LEU A 137 1.13 -8.18 8.59
CA LEU A 137 0.03 -7.25 8.38
C LEU A 137 -0.05 -6.88 6.90
N LEU A 138 -1.16 -7.17 6.25
CA LEU A 138 -1.44 -6.72 4.89
C LEU A 138 -2.24 -5.41 4.92
N VAL A 139 -1.74 -4.38 4.26
CA VAL A 139 -2.45 -3.11 4.04
C VAL A 139 -2.91 -3.03 2.59
N HIS A 140 -4.21 -2.84 2.37
CA HIS A 140 -4.74 -2.69 1.02
C HIS A 140 -5.92 -1.71 0.91
N CYS A 141 -6.13 -1.20 -0.30
CA CYS A 141 -7.37 -0.53 -0.71
C CYS A 141 -7.92 -1.21 -1.98
N ALA A 142 -8.49 -0.51 -2.94
CA ALA A 142 -8.92 -1.12 -4.20
C ALA A 142 -7.73 -1.44 -5.12
N ALA A 143 -6.88 -0.44 -5.40
CA ALA A 143 -5.71 -0.55 -6.26
C ALA A 143 -4.40 -0.86 -5.51
N GLY A 144 -4.37 -0.71 -4.19
CA GLY A 144 -3.14 -0.76 -3.43
C GLY A 144 -2.20 0.43 -3.68
N LYS A 145 -2.73 1.53 -4.22
CA LYS A 145 -1.97 2.71 -4.65
C LYS A 145 -2.14 3.88 -3.69
N ASP A 146 -3.28 4.58 -3.75
CA ASP A 146 -3.47 5.89 -3.12
C ASP A 146 -3.62 5.81 -1.59
N ARG A 147 -4.73 5.30 -1.08
CA ARG A 147 -4.96 5.14 0.36
C ARG A 147 -3.89 4.24 0.99
N THR A 148 -3.52 3.18 0.30
CA THR A 148 -2.44 2.28 0.70
C THR A 148 -1.09 3.00 0.72
N GLY A 149 -0.80 3.82 -0.29
CA GLY A 149 0.44 4.59 -0.38
C GLY A 149 0.61 5.55 0.80
N ILE A 150 -0.41 6.34 1.13
CA ILE A 150 -0.41 7.25 2.27
C ILE A 150 -0.24 6.48 3.60
N THR A 151 -1.01 5.41 3.78
CA THR A 151 -0.96 4.59 5.01
C THR A 151 0.39 3.92 5.20
N VAL A 152 0.93 3.33 4.13
CA VAL A 152 2.24 2.68 4.14
C VAL A 152 3.36 3.70 4.37
N ALA A 153 3.29 4.89 3.75
CA ALA A 153 4.24 5.97 4.02
C ALA A 153 4.26 6.35 5.51
N ALA A 154 3.08 6.51 6.13
CA ALA A 154 2.97 6.79 7.56
C ALA A 154 3.63 5.69 8.42
N LEU A 155 3.36 4.41 8.12
CA LEU A 155 3.93 3.27 8.85
C LEU A 155 5.44 3.13 8.67
N LEU A 156 5.95 3.34 7.46
CA LEU A 156 7.37 3.24 7.16
C LEU A 156 8.16 4.40 7.76
N LEU A 157 7.65 5.63 7.65
CA LEU A 157 8.28 6.80 8.29
C LEU A 157 8.22 6.72 9.81
N ALA A 158 7.16 6.16 10.40
CA ALA A 158 7.11 5.85 11.83
C ALA A 158 8.22 4.89 12.26
N ALA A 159 8.69 4.04 11.37
CA ALA A 159 9.77 3.07 11.57
C ALA A 159 11.15 3.60 11.11
N ASP A 160 11.31 4.90 10.89
CA ASP A 160 12.53 5.55 10.43
C ASP A 160 13.07 5.03 9.08
N VAL A 161 12.22 4.49 8.22
CA VAL A 161 12.61 4.13 6.84
C VAL A 161 12.98 5.40 6.08
N GLN A 162 14.03 5.32 5.26
CA GLN A 162 14.50 6.45 4.47
C GLN A 162 13.40 6.94 3.51
N PRO A 163 13.14 8.26 3.41
CA PRO A 163 12.08 8.81 2.56
C PRO A 163 12.17 8.39 1.10
N ASP A 164 13.39 8.31 0.54
CA ASP A 164 13.61 7.87 -0.83
C ASP A 164 13.14 6.43 -1.04
N ALA A 165 13.37 5.54 -0.07
CA ALA A 165 12.90 4.16 -0.15
C ALA A 165 11.36 4.06 -0.06
N VAL A 166 10.71 4.95 0.71
CA VAL A 166 9.24 5.05 0.75
C VAL A 166 8.69 5.52 -0.59
N MET A 167 9.34 6.50 -1.21
CA MET A 167 8.99 7.00 -2.54
C MET A 167 9.17 5.91 -3.60
N ASP A 168 10.29 5.19 -3.60
CA ASP A 168 10.57 4.11 -4.54
C ASP A 168 9.53 2.99 -4.45
N ASP A 169 9.13 2.61 -3.22
CA ASP A 169 8.05 1.65 -3.02
C ASP A 169 6.73 2.13 -3.63
N TYR A 170 6.35 3.38 -3.41
CA TYR A 170 5.13 3.92 -4.02
C TYR A 170 5.21 3.88 -5.56
N LEU A 171 6.33 4.34 -6.14
CA LEU A 171 6.54 4.39 -7.59
C LEU A 171 6.57 3.00 -8.23
N ALA A 172 7.01 1.97 -7.51
CA ALA A 172 6.98 0.58 -7.98
C ALA A 172 5.57 0.10 -8.39
N THR A 173 4.52 0.73 -7.86
CA THR A 173 3.13 0.45 -8.27
C THR A 173 2.87 0.74 -9.75
N ALA A 174 3.61 1.67 -10.38
CA ALA A 174 3.45 2.03 -11.79
C ALA A 174 3.62 0.81 -12.72
N ALA A 175 4.58 -0.07 -12.43
CA ALA A 175 4.83 -1.28 -13.20
C ALA A 175 3.65 -2.27 -13.17
N ASN A 176 2.81 -2.21 -12.14
CA ASN A 176 1.68 -3.10 -11.92
C ASN A 176 0.36 -2.57 -12.48
N MET A 177 0.29 -1.30 -12.91
CA MET A 177 -0.99 -0.66 -13.29
C MET A 177 -1.67 -1.32 -14.49
N THR A 178 -0.91 -1.77 -15.49
CA THR A 178 -1.48 -2.50 -16.63
C THR A 178 -2.07 -3.84 -16.21
N ALA A 179 -1.35 -4.61 -15.40
CA ALA A 179 -1.84 -5.89 -14.89
C ALA A 179 -3.07 -5.70 -13.98
N LEU A 180 -3.09 -4.63 -13.18
CA LEU A 180 -4.21 -4.29 -12.33
C LEU A 180 -5.47 -3.94 -13.15
N ARG A 181 -5.34 -3.17 -14.23
CA ARG A 181 -6.44 -2.86 -15.15
C ARG A 181 -7.00 -4.14 -15.78
N ASN A 182 -6.13 -5.00 -16.32
CA ASN A 182 -6.52 -6.27 -16.90
C ASN A 182 -7.24 -7.17 -15.88
N ARG A 183 -6.78 -7.16 -14.62
CA ARG A 183 -7.40 -7.88 -13.52
C ARG A 183 -8.82 -7.36 -13.23
N TRP A 184 -9.01 -6.05 -13.17
CA TRP A 184 -10.34 -5.44 -12.98
C TRP A 184 -11.31 -5.81 -14.10
N GLU A 185 -10.86 -5.72 -15.35
CA GLU A 185 -11.66 -6.14 -16.54
C GLU A 185 -12.04 -7.62 -16.48
N ALA A 186 -11.09 -8.51 -16.16
CA ALA A 186 -11.33 -9.94 -16.01
C ALA A 186 -12.33 -10.27 -14.87
N LYS A 187 -12.40 -9.41 -13.84
CA LYS A 187 -13.38 -9.51 -12.73
C LYS A 187 -14.71 -8.80 -13.04
N GLY A 188 -14.92 -8.35 -14.28
CA GLY A 188 -16.13 -7.67 -14.72
C GLY A 188 -16.29 -6.24 -14.19
N ARG A 189 -15.20 -5.64 -13.68
CA ARG A 189 -15.21 -4.26 -13.19
C ARG A 189 -14.86 -3.28 -14.30
N ASN A 190 -15.86 -2.61 -14.80
CA ASN A 190 -15.66 -1.56 -15.80
C ASN A 190 -15.27 -0.24 -15.08
N ILE A 191 -13.98 -0.06 -14.81
CA ILE A 191 -13.49 1.13 -14.12
C ILE A 191 -13.28 2.23 -15.14
N THR A 192 -14.28 3.08 -15.27
CA THR A 192 -14.24 4.29 -16.13
C THR A 192 -13.63 5.44 -15.33
N VAL A 193 -12.31 5.48 -15.21
CA VAL A 193 -11.58 6.62 -14.64
C VAL A 193 -10.69 7.23 -15.72
N ALA A 194 -10.50 8.54 -15.66
CA ALA A 194 -9.55 9.21 -16.54
C ALA A 194 -8.14 8.62 -16.33
N GLU A 195 -7.38 8.51 -17.38
CA GLU A 195 -6.05 7.86 -17.37
C GLU A 195 -5.10 8.49 -16.34
N ALA A 196 -5.19 9.81 -16.14
CA ALA A 196 -4.42 10.53 -15.12
C ALA A 196 -4.56 9.94 -13.70
N TRP A 197 -5.71 9.34 -13.36
CA TRP A 197 -5.95 8.70 -12.06
C TRP A 197 -5.33 7.31 -11.93
N LEU A 198 -4.91 6.72 -13.04
CA LEU A 198 -4.20 5.44 -13.08
C LEU A 198 -2.67 5.62 -13.00
N LEU A 199 -2.19 6.85 -13.14
CA LEU A 199 -0.77 7.15 -13.00
C LEU A 199 -0.33 7.01 -11.52
N THR A 200 0.97 6.88 -11.33
CA THR A 200 1.65 6.92 -10.04
C THR A 200 2.63 8.11 -10.06
N PRO A 201 2.12 9.34 -10.06
CA PRO A 201 2.97 10.51 -10.22
C PRO A 201 3.81 10.75 -8.97
N GLN A 202 5.07 11.07 -9.18
CA GLN A 202 6.04 11.29 -8.11
C GLN A 202 5.65 12.47 -7.21
N ASP A 203 5.12 13.55 -7.77
CA ASP A 203 4.68 14.74 -7.04
C ASP A 203 3.59 14.45 -5.99
N ALA A 204 2.76 13.43 -6.22
CA ALA A 204 1.74 13.05 -5.26
C ALA A 204 2.34 12.41 -4.00
N ILE A 205 3.32 11.53 -4.12
CA ILE A 205 4.00 10.94 -2.95
C ILE A 205 4.97 11.94 -2.32
N GLU A 206 5.65 12.77 -3.10
CA GLU A 206 6.48 13.86 -2.59
C GLU A 206 5.67 14.78 -1.69
N PHE A 207 4.48 15.18 -2.09
CA PHE A 207 3.58 15.97 -1.24
C PHE A 207 3.32 15.28 0.11
N VAL A 208 3.04 13.96 0.12
CA VAL A 208 2.80 13.19 1.35
C VAL A 208 4.05 13.17 2.25
N LEU A 209 5.22 12.91 1.64
CA LEU A 209 6.49 12.88 2.36
C LEU A 209 6.82 14.26 2.95
N ASP A 210 6.65 15.32 2.17
CA ASP A 210 6.89 16.70 2.63
C ASP A 210 5.98 17.08 3.80
N GLU A 211 4.70 16.67 3.75
CA GLU A 211 3.76 16.92 4.85
C GLU A 211 4.21 16.27 6.16
N PHE A 212 4.69 15.02 6.11
CA PHE A 212 5.21 14.34 7.29
C PHE A 212 6.57 14.88 7.74
N LEU A 213 7.50 15.12 6.82
CA LEU A 213 8.89 15.45 7.13
C LEU A 213 9.05 16.91 7.61
N SER A 214 8.26 17.84 7.04
CA SER A 214 8.31 19.26 7.41
C SER A 214 7.55 19.58 8.69
N TRP A 215 6.73 18.66 9.21
CA TRP A 215 5.97 18.85 10.44
C TRP A 215 6.90 19.06 11.64
N ARG A 216 6.46 19.85 12.60
CA ARG A 216 7.21 20.01 13.85
C ARG A 216 7.38 18.66 14.56
N GLY A 217 8.61 18.19 14.70
CA GLY A 217 8.93 16.85 15.21
C GLY A 217 8.92 15.75 14.16
N GLY A 218 8.87 16.14 12.86
CA GLY A 218 8.89 15.20 11.74
C GLY A 218 7.70 14.26 11.72
N PRO A 219 7.83 13.07 11.10
CA PRO A 219 6.75 12.10 10.97
C PRO A 219 6.16 11.68 12.33
N ILE A 220 7.00 11.58 13.37
CA ILE A 220 6.55 11.22 14.71
C ILE A 220 5.72 12.35 15.32
N GLY A 221 6.14 13.61 15.13
CA GLY A 221 5.37 14.78 15.54
C GLY A 221 4.01 14.82 14.86
N TRP A 222 3.98 14.61 13.55
CA TRP A 222 2.74 14.56 12.79
C TRP A 222 1.79 13.46 13.33
N LEU A 223 2.29 12.25 13.49
CA LEU A 223 1.50 11.12 13.98
C LEU A 223 0.95 11.36 15.39
N THR A 224 1.77 11.87 16.30
CA THR A 224 1.36 12.11 17.69
C THR A 224 0.38 13.28 17.81
N ASP A 225 0.58 14.35 17.06
CA ASP A 225 -0.31 15.52 17.06
C ASP A 225 -1.70 15.15 16.48
N HIS A 226 -1.77 14.12 15.66
CA HIS A 226 -3.02 13.59 15.09
C HIS A 226 -3.55 12.33 15.79
N GLY A 227 -2.99 11.97 16.95
CA GLY A 227 -3.59 11.01 17.87
C GLY A 227 -2.95 9.63 17.94
N ALA A 228 -1.86 9.34 17.23
CA ALA A 228 -1.09 8.11 17.43
C ALA A 228 -0.45 8.11 18.82
N ARG A 229 -0.52 6.99 19.52
CA ARG A 229 0.09 6.85 20.84
C ARG A 229 1.60 6.62 20.72
N PRO A 230 2.45 7.38 21.47
CA PRO A 230 3.89 7.17 21.43
C PRO A 230 4.31 5.72 21.70
N ALA A 231 3.67 5.05 22.67
CA ALA A 231 3.95 3.66 22.96
C ALA A 231 3.59 2.69 21.79
N ALA A 232 2.61 3.05 20.96
CA ALA A 232 2.29 2.27 19.77
C ALA A 232 3.36 2.46 18.67
N ILE A 233 3.87 3.67 18.53
CA ILE A 233 4.98 3.95 17.60
C ILE A 233 6.21 3.13 17.98
N ASP A 234 6.57 3.11 19.27
CA ASP A 234 7.71 2.31 19.78
C ASP A 234 7.51 0.80 19.58
N ALA A 235 6.30 0.31 19.85
CA ALA A 235 5.94 -1.09 19.64
C ALA A 235 6.00 -1.47 18.14
N TRP A 236 5.47 -0.62 17.26
CA TRP A 236 5.55 -0.83 15.81
C TRP A 236 6.99 -0.86 15.31
N ARG A 237 7.85 0.09 15.76
CA ARG A 237 9.28 0.09 15.44
C ARG A 237 9.96 -1.20 15.84
N SER A 238 9.70 -1.67 17.04
CA SER A 238 10.28 -2.90 17.55
C SER A 238 9.83 -4.13 16.77
N GLN A 239 8.62 -4.13 16.22
CA GLN A 239 8.07 -5.23 15.42
C GLN A 239 8.65 -5.27 14.02
N ILE A 240 8.72 -4.13 13.34
CA ILE A 240 9.17 -4.07 11.93
C ILE A 240 10.70 -3.96 11.80
N ARG A 241 11.40 -3.60 12.87
CA ARG A 241 12.87 -3.49 12.95
C ARG A 241 13.39 -4.33 14.12
N PRO A 242 13.33 -5.65 14.02
CA PRO A 242 13.90 -6.51 15.06
C PRO A 242 15.41 -6.29 15.17
N SER A 243 15.91 -6.29 16.41
CA SER A 243 17.32 -6.12 16.75
C SER A 243 18.17 -7.27 16.24
#